data_e4721976394927e5e8a2412b96b2f2fe
#
_entry.id   e4721976394927e5e8a2412b96b2f2fe
#
_cell.length_a   1.000
_cell.length_b   1.000
_cell.length_c   1.000
_cell.angle_alpha   90.00
_cell.angle_beta   90.00
_cell.angle_gamma   90.00
#
_symmetry.space_group_name_H-M   'P 1'
#
loop_
_entity.id
_entity.type
_entity.pdbx_description
1 polymer ?
#
loop_
_entity_poly.entity_id
_entity_poly.type
_entity_poly.pdbx_seq_one_letter_code
_entity_poly.pdbx_strand_id
1 'polypeptide(L)'
;MEKQAQKYVDEFMANLMAKNPGEKEFHQAVREVVETLAPYIIENPQLQKMKILERIAEPERVVMFRVPWLNDKGEVEINKGYRIQMNSAIGPYKGGIRFHPSVNLSILKFLAFEQTFKNSLTTLPMGGGKGGSDFNPKGKSDNEVMKFCQSFMTELQRHIGQDTDVPAGDIGVGGREIGFMFGQYKRLRNEFSGTLTGKGLDWGGSPLRPEATGYGTCYFASAMLATRGESFKGKTVAISGSGNVAQYATEKATQLGAKVVTLSDSNGYIYDPKGIDAEKLAYVMELKNIFRGRIKEYAERYPEAQYFEGERPWSVKCDIAMPCATQNEINGEEAKTLVANGCICVAEGANMPSTPEAIEVFQNAKLLYSPGKASNAGGVATSGLEMTQNSIRLKWTPEEVDEKLRSIMDNIHAACVKYGMEPDGYVNYVKGANIAGFIKVANAMLAQGLV
;
A
#
# COMPACT_ATOMS: atom_id res chain seq x y z
N MET A 1 -19.56 -26.15 8.79
CA MET A 1 -18.47 -25.17 8.73
C MET A 1 -18.96 -23.74 8.64
N GLU A 2 -19.73 -23.34 7.64
CA GLU A 2 -20.20 -21.95 7.49
C GLU A 2 -20.88 -21.37 8.74
N LYS A 3 -21.84 -22.11 9.37
CA LYS A 3 -22.46 -21.61 10.59
C LYS A 3 -21.51 -21.41 11.78
N GLN A 4 -20.44 -22.22 11.87
CA GLN A 4 -19.44 -22.08 12.92
C GLN A 4 -18.52 -20.90 12.64
N ALA A 5 -18.13 -20.69 11.37
CA ALA A 5 -17.34 -19.55 10.96
C ALA A 5 -18.10 -18.24 11.19
N GLN A 6 -19.38 -18.18 10.81
CA GLN A 6 -20.22 -17.02 11.04
C GLN A 6 -20.37 -16.72 12.55
N LYS A 7 -20.61 -17.72 13.37
CA LYS A 7 -20.67 -17.55 14.82
C LYS A 7 -19.36 -16.99 15.39
N TYR A 8 -18.21 -17.51 14.92
CA TYR A 8 -16.90 -17.00 15.33
C TYR A 8 -16.73 -15.52 14.94
N VAL A 9 -17.09 -15.14 13.71
CA VAL A 9 -17.05 -13.75 13.24
C VAL A 9 -17.90 -12.84 14.12
N ASP A 10 -19.14 -13.23 14.40
CA ASP A 10 -20.09 -12.43 15.19
C ASP A 10 -19.59 -12.21 16.63
N GLU A 11 -19.12 -13.27 17.28
CA GLU A 11 -18.55 -13.19 18.65
C GLU A 11 -17.27 -12.36 18.68
N PHE A 12 -16.37 -12.57 17.72
CA PHE A 12 -15.14 -11.81 17.59
C PHE A 12 -15.42 -10.31 17.41
N MET A 13 -16.29 -9.96 16.45
CA MET A 13 -16.62 -8.58 16.14
C MET A 13 -17.37 -7.89 17.29
N ALA A 14 -18.27 -8.58 17.97
CA ALA A 14 -18.93 -8.03 19.14
C ALA A 14 -17.94 -7.63 20.24
N ASN A 15 -16.96 -8.50 20.53
CA ASN A 15 -15.92 -8.24 21.49
C ASN A 15 -14.98 -7.09 21.04
N LEU A 16 -14.58 -7.07 19.76
CA LEU A 16 -13.74 -6.02 19.21
C LEU A 16 -14.40 -4.64 19.31
N MET A 17 -15.68 -4.56 18.92
CA MET A 17 -16.46 -3.32 18.92
C MET A 17 -16.67 -2.80 20.35
N ALA A 18 -16.93 -3.70 21.30
CA ALA A 18 -17.09 -3.32 22.71
C ALA A 18 -15.80 -2.71 23.32
N LYS A 19 -14.63 -3.24 22.91
CA LYS A 19 -13.32 -2.73 23.36
C LYS A 19 -12.90 -1.45 22.67
N ASN A 20 -13.37 -1.19 21.46
CA ASN A 20 -12.95 -0.08 20.60
C ASN A 20 -14.16 0.78 20.17
N PRO A 21 -14.87 1.41 21.11
CA PRO A 21 -16.09 2.14 20.77
C PRO A 21 -15.80 3.34 19.85
N GLY A 22 -16.61 3.48 18.79
CA GLY A 22 -16.52 4.60 17.85
C GLY A 22 -15.45 4.48 16.75
N GLU A 23 -14.64 3.42 16.74
CA GLU A 23 -13.56 3.21 15.77
C GLU A 23 -14.07 2.51 14.50
N LYS A 24 -14.94 3.16 13.74
CA LYS A 24 -15.66 2.56 12.59
C LYS A 24 -14.75 2.02 11.50
N GLU A 25 -13.72 2.78 11.12
CA GLU A 25 -12.78 2.39 10.06
C GLU A 25 -11.99 1.15 10.49
N PHE A 26 -11.59 1.08 11.75
CA PHE A 26 -10.91 -0.09 12.30
C PHE A 26 -11.84 -1.31 12.35
N HIS A 27 -13.09 -1.14 12.78
CA HIS A 27 -14.07 -2.24 12.80
C HIS A 27 -14.30 -2.83 11.40
N GLN A 28 -14.43 -1.97 10.38
CA GLN A 28 -14.61 -2.41 9.00
C GLN A 28 -13.43 -3.23 8.49
N ALA A 29 -12.23 -2.71 8.64
CA ALA A 29 -11.02 -3.39 8.16
C ALA A 29 -10.80 -4.76 8.83
N VAL A 30 -11.03 -4.82 10.15
CA VAL A 30 -10.91 -6.09 10.88
C VAL A 30 -11.98 -7.08 10.42
N ARG A 31 -13.23 -6.65 10.22
CA ARG A 31 -14.33 -7.51 9.74
C ARG A 31 -13.99 -8.19 8.42
N GLU A 32 -13.50 -7.43 7.43
CA GLU A 32 -13.14 -7.96 6.11
C GLU A 32 -12.08 -9.08 6.19
N VAL A 33 -11.12 -8.92 7.09
CA VAL A 33 -10.07 -9.92 7.30
C VAL A 33 -10.62 -11.13 8.07
N VAL A 34 -11.38 -10.91 9.16
CA VAL A 34 -11.94 -11.99 9.99
C VAL A 34 -12.86 -12.87 9.19
N GLU A 35 -13.75 -12.30 8.37
CA GLU A 35 -14.68 -13.08 7.52
C GLU A 35 -13.92 -14.02 6.57
N THR A 36 -12.80 -13.56 6.01
CA THR A 36 -11.96 -14.39 5.14
C THR A 36 -11.18 -15.46 5.91
N LEU A 37 -10.73 -15.17 7.13
CA LEU A 37 -9.88 -16.06 7.93
C LEU A 37 -10.67 -17.05 8.78
N ALA A 38 -11.94 -16.78 9.10
CA ALA A 38 -12.74 -17.59 10.03
C ALA A 38 -12.80 -19.07 9.63
N PRO A 39 -13.04 -19.47 8.38
CA PRO A 39 -13.00 -20.88 7.99
C PRO A 39 -11.67 -21.54 8.30
N TYR A 40 -10.56 -20.88 7.97
CA TYR A 40 -9.22 -21.37 8.22
C TYR A 40 -8.91 -21.51 9.73
N ILE A 41 -9.35 -20.55 10.55
CA ILE A 41 -9.17 -20.58 12.01
C ILE A 41 -9.96 -21.72 12.64
N ILE A 42 -11.19 -21.98 12.16
CA ILE A 42 -12.03 -23.11 12.65
C ILE A 42 -11.38 -24.46 12.33
N GLU A 43 -10.77 -24.61 11.16
CA GLU A 43 -10.01 -25.81 10.78
C GLU A 43 -8.70 -26.00 11.57
N ASN A 44 -8.21 -24.93 12.23
CA ASN A 44 -6.99 -24.93 13.01
C ASN A 44 -7.25 -24.54 14.49
N PRO A 45 -7.81 -25.43 15.33
CA PRO A 45 -8.30 -25.11 16.69
C PRO A 45 -7.24 -24.49 17.62
N GLN A 46 -5.97 -24.74 17.36
CA GLN A 46 -4.87 -24.17 18.15
C GLN A 46 -4.77 -22.65 17.97
N LEU A 47 -5.07 -22.10 16.75
CA LEU A 47 -5.11 -20.67 16.50
C LEU A 47 -6.21 -19.99 17.33
N GLN A 48 -7.38 -20.62 17.40
CA GLN A 48 -8.50 -20.16 18.21
C GLN A 48 -8.20 -20.24 19.70
N LYS A 49 -7.64 -21.37 20.17
CA LYS A 49 -7.26 -21.57 21.59
C LYS A 49 -6.27 -20.52 22.07
N MET A 50 -5.30 -20.18 21.24
CA MET A 50 -4.26 -19.19 21.54
C MET A 50 -4.68 -17.75 21.21
N LYS A 51 -5.94 -17.55 20.76
CA LYS A 51 -6.52 -16.26 20.43
C LYS A 51 -5.62 -15.42 19.49
N ILE A 52 -5.07 -16.07 18.48
CA ILE A 52 -4.05 -15.43 17.61
C ILE A 52 -4.61 -14.21 16.90
N LEU A 53 -5.80 -14.30 16.30
CA LEU A 53 -6.40 -13.19 15.58
C LEU A 53 -6.81 -12.04 16.52
N GLU A 54 -7.35 -12.37 17.69
CA GLU A 54 -7.67 -11.39 18.72
C GLU A 54 -6.43 -10.62 19.19
N ARG A 55 -5.30 -11.30 19.33
CA ARG A 55 -4.01 -10.68 19.68
C ARG A 55 -3.44 -9.83 18.55
N ILE A 56 -3.59 -10.26 17.29
CA ILE A 56 -3.18 -9.45 16.12
C ILE A 56 -4.04 -8.19 16.00
N ALA A 57 -5.33 -8.26 16.34
CA ALA A 57 -6.24 -7.12 16.29
C ALA A 57 -6.05 -6.12 17.45
N GLU A 58 -5.35 -6.51 18.52
CA GLU A 58 -4.98 -5.62 19.62
C GLU A 58 -3.56 -5.08 19.40
N PRO A 59 -3.36 -3.75 19.26
CA PRO A 59 -2.02 -3.18 19.14
C PRO A 59 -1.13 -3.55 20.34
N GLU A 60 0.13 -3.90 20.10
CA GLU A 60 1.09 -4.11 21.17
C GLU A 60 1.33 -2.81 21.97
N ARG A 61 1.35 -1.66 21.27
CA ARG A 61 1.45 -0.34 21.89
C ARG A 61 0.79 0.74 21.03
N VAL A 62 0.21 1.72 21.71
CA VAL A 62 -0.27 2.96 21.11
C VAL A 62 0.42 4.13 21.83
N VAL A 63 1.17 4.91 21.09
CA VAL A 63 1.82 6.11 21.59
C VAL A 63 1.09 7.33 21.04
N MET A 64 0.61 8.20 21.92
CA MET A 64 -0.01 9.48 21.59
C MET A 64 0.76 10.59 22.29
N PHE A 65 1.02 11.68 21.58
CA PHE A 65 1.76 12.80 22.12
C PHE A 65 1.34 14.13 21.52
N ARG A 66 1.58 15.20 22.26
CA ARG A 66 1.36 16.58 21.82
C ARG A 66 2.55 17.04 20.98
N VAL A 67 2.25 17.75 19.87
CA VAL A 67 3.25 18.34 18.96
C VAL A 67 3.04 19.85 18.92
N PRO A 68 3.69 20.64 19.78
CA PRO A 68 3.67 22.11 19.72
C PRO A 68 4.73 22.59 18.74
N TRP A 69 4.39 23.60 17.94
CA TRP A 69 5.31 24.20 16.99
C TRP A 69 4.94 25.66 16.70
N LEU A 70 5.86 26.43 16.12
CA LEU A 70 5.63 27.85 15.78
C LEU A 70 5.43 27.97 14.27
N ASN A 71 4.34 28.64 13.87
CA ASN A 71 4.12 29.02 12.49
C ASN A 71 5.04 30.20 12.09
N ASP A 72 5.01 30.60 10.82
CA ASP A 72 5.89 31.67 10.32
C ASP A 72 5.53 33.05 10.89
N LYS A 73 4.35 33.21 11.49
CA LYS A 73 3.94 34.43 12.21
C LYS A 73 4.43 34.45 13.65
N GLY A 74 5.06 33.38 14.14
CA GLY A 74 5.47 33.25 15.53
C GLY A 74 4.34 32.82 16.49
N GLU A 75 3.21 32.36 15.97
CA GLU A 75 2.09 31.86 16.75
C GLU A 75 2.28 30.38 17.09
N VAL A 76 1.83 29.97 18.27
CA VAL A 76 1.91 28.58 18.72
C VAL A 76 0.78 27.78 18.11
N GLU A 77 1.14 26.71 17.44
CA GLU A 77 0.22 25.68 16.91
C GLU A 77 0.38 24.38 17.69
N ILE A 78 -0.70 23.61 17.84
CA ILE A 78 -0.69 22.35 18.58
C ILE A 78 -1.38 21.27 17.75
N ASN A 79 -0.68 20.18 17.49
CA ASN A 79 -1.21 19.00 16.84
C ASN A 79 -1.06 17.76 17.73
N LYS A 80 -1.76 16.68 17.36
CA LYS A 80 -1.61 15.36 17.97
C LYS A 80 -0.68 14.52 17.10
N GLY A 81 0.27 13.84 17.74
CA GLY A 81 1.10 12.83 17.13
C GLY A 81 0.72 11.43 17.61
N TYR A 82 0.88 10.43 16.72
CA TYR A 82 0.55 9.04 16.99
C TYR A 82 1.60 8.11 16.43
N ARG A 83 1.84 6.99 17.13
CA ARG A 83 2.49 5.80 16.58
C ARG A 83 1.78 4.56 17.09
N ILE A 84 1.27 3.75 16.18
CA ILE A 84 0.65 2.47 16.45
C ILE A 84 1.67 1.38 16.16
N GLN A 85 2.14 0.69 17.19
CA GLN A 85 3.00 -0.47 17.12
C GLN A 85 2.10 -1.70 17.20
N MET A 86 1.72 -2.22 16.04
CA MET A 86 0.63 -3.20 15.95
C MET A 86 1.08 -4.60 16.28
N ASN A 87 2.14 -5.07 15.64
CA ASN A 87 2.62 -6.44 15.79
C ASN A 87 4.11 -6.53 15.44
N SER A 88 4.91 -7.14 16.28
CA SER A 88 6.35 -7.33 16.11
C SER A 88 6.78 -8.79 15.96
N ALA A 89 5.85 -9.71 15.82
CA ALA A 89 6.17 -11.14 15.83
C ALA A 89 7.15 -11.58 14.74
N ILE A 90 7.20 -10.88 13.60
CA ILE A 90 8.08 -11.24 12.47
C ILE A 90 9.16 -10.20 12.17
N GLY A 91 9.32 -9.19 12.98
CA GLY A 91 10.35 -8.15 12.82
C GLY A 91 9.97 -6.82 13.44
N PRO A 92 10.82 -5.80 13.32
CA PRO A 92 10.54 -4.46 13.79
C PRO A 92 9.21 -3.93 13.22
N TYR A 93 8.50 -3.13 14.00
CA TYR A 93 7.30 -2.46 13.48
C TYR A 93 7.67 -1.65 12.24
N LYS A 94 6.88 -1.76 11.18
CA LYS A 94 7.13 -1.08 9.91
C LYS A 94 5.84 -0.53 9.33
N GLY A 95 5.87 0.74 8.97
CA GLY A 95 4.75 1.41 8.31
C GLY A 95 4.89 2.92 8.27
N GLY A 96 4.14 3.55 7.38
CA GLY A 96 4.24 4.97 7.08
C GLY A 96 3.76 5.90 8.22
N ILE A 97 4.16 7.16 8.10
CA ILE A 97 3.64 8.30 8.87
C ILE A 97 2.78 9.13 7.92
N ARG A 98 1.54 9.43 8.32
CA ARG A 98 0.59 10.24 7.56
C ARG A 98 0.39 11.60 8.21
N PHE A 99 0.54 12.67 7.44
CA PHE A 99 0.16 14.03 7.86
C PHE A 99 -1.06 14.48 7.08
N HIS A 100 -2.21 14.46 7.75
CA HIS A 100 -3.48 14.87 7.14
C HIS A 100 -4.50 15.23 8.23
N PRO A 101 -5.36 16.25 8.04
CA PRO A 101 -6.34 16.65 9.05
C PRO A 101 -7.32 15.56 9.51
N SER A 102 -7.56 14.54 8.67
CA SER A 102 -8.43 13.41 9.00
C SER A 102 -7.80 12.36 9.91
N VAL A 103 -6.48 12.44 10.18
CA VAL A 103 -5.78 11.45 11.00
C VAL A 103 -6.36 11.38 12.40
N ASN A 104 -6.75 10.17 12.79
CA ASN A 104 -7.21 9.84 14.12
C ASN A 104 -6.79 8.41 14.49
N LEU A 105 -7.07 8.00 15.72
CA LEU A 105 -6.67 6.68 16.22
C LEU A 105 -7.31 5.52 15.42
N SER A 106 -8.59 5.61 15.08
CA SER A 106 -9.30 4.58 14.32
C SER A 106 -8.66 4.32 12.95
N ILE A 107 -8.38 5.41 12.21
CA ILE A 107 -7.72 5.34 10.88
C ILE A 107 -6.32 4.73 11.00
N LEU A 108 -5.53 5.14 11.99
CA LEU A 108 -4.17 4.63 12.15
C LEU A 108 -4.14 3.17 12.62
N LYS A 109 -5.09 2.75 13.47
CA LYS A 109 -5.22 1.34 13.88
C LYS A 109 -5.60 0.45 12.70
N PHE A 110 -6.56 0.86 11.88
CA PHE A 110 -6.91 0.07 10.69
C PHE A 110 -5.72 -0.06 9.75
N LEU A 111 -5.02 1.04 9.48
CA LEU A 111 -3.85 1.04 8.60
C LEU A 111 -2.69 0.19 9.16
N ALA A 112 -2.47 0.20 10.48
CA ALA A 112 -1.45 -0.61 11.14
C ALA A 112 -1.80 -2.10 11.10
N PHE A 113 -3.06 -2.45 11.29
CA PHE A 113 -3.58 -3.80 11.20
C PHE A 113 -3.38 -4.38 9.79
N GLU A 114 -3.81 -3.68 8.76
CA GLU A 114 -3.59 -4.10 7.37
C GLU A 114 -2.12 -4.17 7.00
N GLN A 115 -1.30 -3.24 7.53
CA GLN A 115 0.13 -3.21 7.27
C GLN A 115 0.83 -4.46 7.79
N THR A 116 0.36 -5.05 8.90
CA THR A 116 0.90 -6.30 9.45
C THR A 116 0.82 -7.43 8.42
N PHE A 117 -0.31 -7.62 7.77
CA PHE A 117 -0.50 -8.65 6.75
C PHE A 117 0.27 -8.35 5.46
N LYS A 118 0.27 -7.09 5.04
CA LYS A 118 0.99 -6.66 3.85
C LYS A 118 2.50 -6.89 3.99
N ASN A 119 3.08 -6.51 5.12
CA ASN A 119 4.50 -6.71 5.39
C ASN A 119 4.86 -8.20 5.46
N SER A 120 3.99 -8.99 6.07
CA SER A 120 4.16 -10.45 6.17
C SER A 120 4.26 -11.11 4.79
N LEU A 121 3.47 -10.66 3.81
CA LEU A 121 3.52 -11.18 2.44
C LEU A 121 4.88 -10.99 1.76
N THR A 122 5.61 -9.92 2.08
CA THR A 122 6.92 -9.65 1.46
C THR A 122 7.99 -10.66 1.81
N THR A 123 7.76 -11.53 2.79
CA THR A 123 8.73 -12.47 3.38
C THR A 123 9.89 -11.82 4.12
N LEU A 124 10.02 -10.50 4.06
CA LEU A 124 11.03 -9.74 4.79
C LEU A 124 10.71 -9.63 6.30
N PRO A 125 11.72 -9.49 7.16
CA PRO A 125 11.52 -9.43 8.61
C PRO A 125 10.99 -8.05 9.04
N MET A 126 9.72 -7.81 8.82
CA MET A 126 9.03 -6.55 9.14
C MET A 126 7.69 -6.84 9.81
N GLY A 127 7.48 -6.31 10.98
CA GLY A 127 6.20 -6.27 11.67
C GLY A 127 5.27 -5.20 11.10
N GLY A 128 4.19 -4.90 11.80
CA GLY A 128 3.19 -3.91 11.40
C GLY A 128 3.18 -2.69 12.33
N GLY A 129 3.15 -1.50 11.75
CA GLY A 129 2.98 -0.25 12.47
C GLY A 129 2.45 0.86 11.57
N LYS A 130 1.94 1.92 12.19
CA LYS A 130 1.47 3.12 11.49
C LYS A 130 1.60 4.33 12.40
N GLY A 131 1.89 5.48 11.84
CA GLY A 131 1.94 6.72 12.58
C GLY A 131 1.28 7.87 11.84
N GLY A 132 1.18 9.00 12.49
CA GLY A 132 0.65 10.19 11.85
C GLY A 132 0.35 11.33 12.79
N SER A 133 -0.17 12.38 12.19
CA SER A 133 -0.66 13.59 12.87
C SER A 133 -1.80 14.20 12.08
N ASP A 134 -2.69 14.92 12.79
CA ASP A 134 -3.71 15.78 12.21
C ASP A 134 -3.15 17.06 11.56
N PHE A 135 -1.83 17.19 11.50
CA PHE A 135 -1.14 18.28 10.81
C PHE A 135 -1.42 18.26 9.30
N ASN A 136 -1.74 19.44 8.75
CA ASN A 136 -1.94 19.62 7.32
C ASN A 136 -0.71 20.31 6.69
N PRO A 137 0.13 19.60 5.91
CA PRO A 137 1.31 20.21 5.28
C PRO A 137 0.97 21.11 4.08
N LYS A 138 -0.26 21.02 3.54
CA LYS A 138 -0.67 21.84 2.39
C LYS A 138 -0.66 23.32 2.73
N GLY A 139 0.00 24.12 1.90
CA GLY A 139 0.08 25.56 2.07
C GLY A 139 1.01 26.05 3.18
N LYS A 140 1.75 25.13 3.81
CA LYS A 140 2.77 25.46 4.80
C LYS A 140 4.12 25.71 4.10
N SER A 141 4.91 26.64 4.66
CA SER A 141 6.28 26.84 4.20
C SER A 141 7.18 25.68 4.58
N ASP A 142 8.33 25.56 3.92
CA ASP A 142 9.35 24.55 4.28
C ASP A 142 9.83 24.73 5.72
N ASN A 143 9.92 25.98 6.19
CA ASN A 143 10.29 26.29 7.57
C ASN A 143 9.23 25.80 8.58
N GLU A 144 7.95 26.00 8.31
CA GLU A 144 6.84 25.49 9.13
C GLU A 144 6.84 23.96 9.18
N VAL A 145 6.97 23.31 8.01
CA VAL A 145 7.02 21.84 7.93
C VAL A 145 8.25 21.30 8.66
N MET A 146 9.42 21.93 8.54
CA MET A 146 10.62 21.54 9.27
C MET A 146 10.43 21.65 10.79
N LYS A 147 9.89 22.75 11.28
CA LYS A 147 9.62 22.97 12.71
C LYS A 147 8.64 21.92 13.25
N PHE A 148 7.57 21.65 12.49
CA PHE A 148 6.63 20.60 12.84
C PHE A 148 7.30 19.21 12.92
N CYS A 149 8.03 18.81 11.89
CA CYS A 149 8.73 17.53 11.82
C CYS A 149 9.74 17.37 12.97
N GLN A 150 10.46 18.42 13.32
CA GLN A 150 11.39 18.41 14.45
C GLN A 150 10.68 18.24 15.78
N SER A 151 9.58 18.93 16.01
CA SER A 151 8.77 18.75 17.23
C SER A 151 8.15 17.36 17.31
N PHE A 152 7.58 16.86 16.21
CA PHE A 152 7.03 15.51 16.10
C PHE A 152 8.07 14.44 16.44
N MET A 153 9.27 14.54 15.86
CA MET A 153 10.36 13.59 16.08
C MET A 153 10.95 13.69 17.49
N THR A 154 10.91 14.85 18.11
CA THR A 154 11.39 15.02 19.50
C THR A 154 10.68 14.07 20.47
N GLU A 155 9.41 13.82 20.27
CA GLU A 155 8.68 12.81 21.06
C GLU A 155 8.82 11.40 20.47
N LEU A 156 8.66 11.24 19.16
CA LEU A 156 8.63 9.94 18.52
C LEU A 156 9.96 9.18 18.64
N GLN A 157 11.11 9.85 18.65
CA GLN A 157 12.44 9.22 18.69
C GLN A 157 12.65 8.28 19.87
N ARG A 158 11.89 8.45 20.96
CA ARG A 158 11.97 7.58 22.15
C ARG A 158 11.43 6.19 21.90
N HIS A 159 10.64 6.00 20.87
CA HIS A 159 9.84 4.81 20.60
C HIS A 159 10.22 4.08 19.32
N ILE A 160 11.14 4.62 18.53
CA ILE A 160 11.56 4.09 17.24
C ILE A 160 13.06 3.81 17.19
N GLY A 161 13.47 3.03 16.20
CA GLY A 161 14.88 2.66 15.96
C GLY A 161 14.96 1.57 14.91
N GLN A 162 16.15 1.37 14.31
CA GLN A 162 16.31 0.43 13.21
C GLN A 162 15.93 -1.02 13.55
N ASP A 163 16.05 -1.43 14.82
CA ASP A 163 15.75 -2.78 15.28
C ASP A 163 14.45 -2.87 16.10
N THR A 164 13.74 -1.75 16.26
CA THR A 164 12.51 -1.66 17.05
C THR A 164 11.32 -1.29 16.18
N ASP A 165 11.39 -0.14 15.52
CA ASP A 165 10.29 0.45 14.75
C ASP A 165 10.85 1.39 13.68
N VAL A 166 10.60 1.08 12.41
CA VAL A 166 11.13 1.82 11.26
C VAL A 166 9.99 2.48 10.47
N PRO A 167 9.67 3.74 10.76
CA PRO A 167 8.67 4.48 10.00
C PRO A 167 9.10 4.78 8.55
N ALA A 168 8.12 5.11 7.71
CA ALA A 168 8.29 5.53 6.33
C ALA A 168 7.38 6.71 5.99
N GLY A 169 7.39 7.16 4.75
CA GLY A 169 6.41 8.13 4.24
C GLY A 169 5.05 7.51 3.95
N ASP A 170 4.04 8.36 3.92
CA ASP A 170 2.65 8.09 3.52
C ASP A 170 2.02 9.43 3.05
N ILE A 171 0.70 9.54 2.97
CA ILE A 171 0.03 10.79 2.59
C ILE A 171 0.56 11.98 3.42
N GLY A 172 0.97 13.04 2.75
CA GLY A 172 1.52 14.25 3.37
C GLY A 172 2.94 14.13 3.91
N VAL A 173 3.60 12.99 3.71
CA VAL A 173 4.98 12.73 4.14
C VAL A 173 5.79 12.16 2.97
N GLY A 174 6.53 13.01 2.32
CA GLY A 174 7.47 12.66 1.25
C GLY A 174 8.93 12.74 1.70
N GLY A 175 9.85 12.79 0.72
CA GLY A 175 11.29 12.85 0.99
C GLY A 175 11.73 14.06 1.82
N ARG A 176 11.04 15.21 1.65
CA ARG A 176 11.29 16.43 2.44
C ARG A 176 11.02 16.18 3.94
N GLU A 177 9.84 15.68 4.26
CA GLU A 177 9.43 15.39 5.65
C GLU A 177 10.29 14.31 6.28
N ILE A 178 10.60 13.25 5.52
CA ILE A 178 11.54 12.19 5.96
C ILE A 178 12.91 12.79 6.27
N GLY A 179 13.40 13.69 5.43
CA GLY A 179 14.66 14.39 5.67
C GLY A 179 14.67 15.19 6.96
N PHE A 180 13.65 16.00 7.20
CA PHE A 180 13.54 16.80 8.43
C PHE A 180 13.42 15.91 9.69
N MET A 181 12.63 14.84 9.61
CA MET A 181 12.49 13.90 10.72
C MET A 181 13.79 13.12 10.99
N PHE A 182 14.47 12.65 9.95
CA PHE A 182 15.72 11.93 10.10
C PHE A 182 16.84 12.81 10.66
N GLY A 183 16.94 14.07 10.20
CA GLY A 183 17.90 15.02 10.74
C GLY A 183 17.72 15.28 12.24
N GLN A 184 16.48 15.42 12.69
CA GLN A 184 16.16 15.58 14.11
C GLN A 184 16.44 14.29 14.90
N TYR A 185 16.05 13.13 14.39
CA TYR A 185 16.37 11.83 15.01
C TYR A 185 17.87 11.66 15.22
N LYS A 186 18.65 11.85 14.13
CA LYS A 186 20.10 11.74 14.17
C LYS A 186 20.73 12.69 15.21
N ARG A 187 20.22 13.91 15.31
CA ARG A 187 20.70 14.91 16.28
C ARG A 187 20.40 14.50 17.73
N LEU A 188 19.19 14.03 18.01
CA LEU A 188 18.76 13.67 19.37
C LEU A 188 19.41 12.37 19.86
N ARG A 189 19.54 11.40 18.97
CA ARG A 189 20.12 10.08 19.30
C ARG A 189 21.63 10.04 19.19
N ASN A 190 22.23 11.00 18.51
CA ASN A 190 23.66 11.03 18.20
C ASN A 190 24.11 9.75 17.45
N GLU A 191 23.28 9.27 16.53
CA GLU A 191 23.56 8.07 15.75
C GLU A 191 23.05 8.20 14.32
N PHE A 192 23.77 7.59 13.38
CA PHE A 192 23.34 7.44 11.99
C PHE A 192 22.93 5.98 11.76
N SER A 193 21.65 5.70 11.87
CA SER A 193 21.10 4.34 11.81
C SER A 193 20.12 4.16 10.66
N GLY A 194 19.65 2.94 10.44
CA GLY A 194 18.61 2.58 9.47
C GLY A 194 17.19 2.96 9.90
N THR A 195 17.03 3.85 10.85
CA THR A 195 15.72 4.39 11.25
C THR A 195 15.15 5.26 10.14
N LEU A 196 13.88 5.13 9.85
CA LEU A 196 13.17 5.69 8.71
C LEU A 196 13.61 5.10 7.36
N THR A 197 12.64 4.88 6.47
CA THR A 197 12.86 4.58 5.05
C THR A 197 12.24 5.65 4.17
N GLY A 198 12.66 5.69 2.90
CA GLY A 198 12.35 6.80 2.01
C GLY A 198 13.38 7.92 2.11
N LYS A 199 14.57 7.59 2.60
CA LYS A 199 15.70 8.52 2.67
C LYS A 199 16.25 8.85 1.29
N GLY A 200 16.93 9.98 1.17
CA GLY A 200 17.65 10.35 -0.05
C GLY A 200 18.82 9.40 -0.34
N LEU A 201 19.17 9.25 -1.62
CA LEU A 201 20.23 8.33 -2.05
C LEU A 201 21.61 8.65 -1.44
N ASP A 202 21.86 9.91 -1.10
CA ASP A 202 23.15 10.34 -0.54
C ASP A 202 23.27 10.04 0.96
N TRP A 203 22.18 9.67 1.63
CA TRP A 203 22.16 9.47 3.07
C TRP A 203 21.35 8.25 3.51
N GLY A 204 21.50 7.15 2.78
CA GLY A 204 20.99 5.82 3.17
C GLY A 204 19.72 5.36 2.46
N GLY A 205 19.22 6.10 1.48
CA GLY A 205 18.09 5.69 0.65
C GLY A 205 18.43 4.57 -0.33
N SER A 206 17.43 3.81 -0.73
CA SER A 206 17.54 2.78 -1.76
C SER A 206 17.16 3.33 -3.13
N PRO A 207 17.87 2.95 -4.21
CA PRO A 207 17.37 3.17 -5.56
C PRO A 207 16.06 2.42 -5.77
N LEU A 208 15.35 2.76 -6.82
CA LEU A 208 14.07 2.16 -7.25
C LEU A 208 12.89 2.37 -6.28
N ARG A 209 13.02 3.21 -5.26
CA ARG A 209 11.92 3.43 -4.30
C ARG A 209 10.72 4.12 -4.94
N PRO A 210 10.88 5.16 -5.80
CA PRO A 210 9.76 5.77 -6.52
C PRO A 210 9.05 4.79 -7.46
N GLU A 211 9.79 3.93 -8.14
CA GLU A 211 9.31 2.99 -9.15
C GLU A 211 8.61 1.78 -8.54
N ALA A 212 8.98 1.42 -7.32
CA ALA A 212 8.73 0.11 -6.73
C ALA A 212 7.27 -0.32 -6.67
N THR A 213 6.34 0.58 -6.39
CA THR A 213 4.91 0.23 -6.30
C THR A 213 4.35 -0.08 -7.69
N GLY A 214 4.61 0.78 -8.67
CA GLY A 214 4.17 0.57 -10.06
C GLY A 214 4.81 -0.67 -10.69
N TYR A 215 6.12 -0.82 -10.53
CA TYR A 215 6.86 -1.98 -11.01
C TYR A 215 6.38 -3.28 -10.36
N GLY A 216 6.24 -3.28 -9.04
CA GLY A 216 5.74 -4.45 -8.30
C GLY A 216 4.34 -4.87 -8.72
N THR A 217 3.45 -3.91 -8.97
CA THR A 217 2.10 -4.20 -9.48
C THR A 217 2.15 -4.89 -10.84
N CYS A 218 3.03 -4.44 -11.74
CA CYS A 218 3.24 -5.08 -13.04
C CYS A 218 3.85 -6.49 -12.91
N TYR A 219 4.80 -6.69 -11.99
CA TYR A 219 5.39 -8.03 -11.76
C TYR A 219 4.35 -9.00 -11.23
N PHE A 220 3.53 -8.58 -10.26
CA PHE A 220 2.44 -9.41 -9.75
C PHE A 220 1.41 -9.73 -10.84
N ALA A 221 1.01 -8.74 -11.63
CA ALA A 221 0.10 -8.94 -12.77
C ALA A 221 0.70 -9.89 -13.81
N SER A 222 2.00 -9.80 -14.11
CA SER A 222 2.69 -10.73 -15.00
C SER A 222 2.61 -12.18 -14.49
N ALA A 223 2.82 -12.38 -13.19
CA ALA A 223 2.71 -13.69 -12.58
C ALA A 223 1.27 -14.24 -12.63
N MET A 224 0.25 -13.38 -12.41
CA MET A 224 -1.16 -13.78 -12.58
C MET A 224 -1.46 -14.18 -14.02
N LEU A 225 -1.06 -13.38 -15.00
CA LEU A 225 -1.27 -13.65 -16.43
C LEU A 225 -0.62 -14.98 -16.84
N ALA A 226 0.59 -15.24 -16.35
CA ALA A 226 1.33 -16.47 -16.63
C ALA A 226 0.58 -17.74 -16.19
N THR A 227 -0.28 -17.68 -15.15
CA THR A 227 -1.11 -18.82 -14.73
C THR A 227 -2.11 -19.27 -15.81
N ARG A 228 -2.38 -18.40 -16.79
CA ARG A 228 -3.28 -18.67 -17.92
C ARG A 228 -2.55 -18.70 -19.27
N GLY A 229 -1.21 -18.75 -19.27
CA GLY A 229 -0.41 -18.67 -20.49
C GLY A 229 -0.42 -17.32 -21.19
N GLU A 230 -0.83 -16.28 -20.48
CA GLU A 230 -0.92 -14.91 -20.98
C GLU A 230 0.27 -14.07 -20.51
N SER A 231 0.47 -12.91 -21.12
CA SER A 231 1.50 -11.93 -20.75
C SER A 231 1.06 -10.50 -21.08
N PHE A 232 1.83 -9.50 -20.70
CA PHE A 232 1.59 -8.11 -21.11
C PHE A 232 1.79 -7.85 -22.62
N LYS A 233 2.58 -8.71 -23.30
CA LYS A 233 2.93 -8.49 -24.70
C LYS A 233 1.70 -8.42 -25.60
N GLY A 234 1.56 -7.29 -26.28
CA GLY A 234 0.45 -7.05 -27.22
C GLY A 234 -0.90 -6.73 -26.54
N LYS A 235 -0.96 -6.63 -25.22
CA LYS A 235 -2.19 -6.30 -24.49
C LYS A 235 -2.41 -4.80 -24.40
N THR A 236 -3.68 -4.41 -24.36
CA THR A 236 -4.11 -3.04 -24.08
C THR A 236 -4.35 -2.87 -22.57
N VAL A 237 -3.76 -1.84 -21.98
CA VAL A 237 -3.83 -1.58 -20.53
C VAL A 237 -4.51 -0.25 -20.26
N ALA A 238 -5.52 -0.25 -19.40
CA ALA A 238 -6.12 0.95 -18.82
C ALA A 238 -5.56 1.18 -17.41
N ILE A 239 -5.00 2.37 -17.19
CA ILE A 239 -4.45 2.80 -15.88
C ILE A 239 -5.19 4.05 -15.45
N SER A 240 -5.59 4.10 -14.17
CA SER A 240 -6.07 5.33 -13.53
C SER A 240 -4.97 6.01 -12.74
N GLY A 241 -5.17 7.29 -12.46
CA GLY A 241 -4.18 8.14 -11.84
C GLY A 241 -3.17 8.70 -12.83
N SER A 242 -2.35 9.60 -12.36
CA SER A 242 -1.21 10.21 -13.07
C SER A 242 -0.07 10.56 -12.10
N GLY A 243 -0.16 10.04 -10.88
CA GLY A 243 0.88 10.16 -9.86
C GLY A 243 1.93 9.06 -10.00
N ASN A 244 2.75 8.94 -8.97
CA ASN A 244 3.92 8.06 -8.96
C ASN A 244 3.62 6.61 -9.36
N VAL A 245 2.59 6.00 -8.75
CA VAL A 245 2.24 4.60 -9.04
C VAL A 245 1.80 4.42 -10.49
N ALA A 246 0.95 5.31 -10.99
CA ALA A 246 0.45 5.26 -12.37
C ALA A 246 1.57 5.49 -13.40
N GLN A 247 2.46 6.44 -13.14
CA GLN A 247 3.61 6.75 -14.02
C GLN A 247 4.51 5.52 -14.19
N TYR A 248 4.92 4.89 -13.08
CA TYR A 248 5.82 3.76 -13.14
C TYR A 248 5.14 2.43 -13.50
N ALA A 249 3.84 2.27 -13.24
CA ALA A 249 3.06 1.18 -13.82
C ALA A 249 2.98 1.30 -15.35
N THR A 250 2.79 2.52 -15.88
CA THR A 250 2.80 2.79 -17.32
C THR A 250 4.16 2.46 -17.93
N GLU A 251 5.25 2.90 -17.30
CA GLU A 251 6.61 2.63 -17.77
C GLU A 251 6.89 1.13 -17.84
N LYS A 252 6.61 0.40 -16.75
CA LYS A 252 6.90 -1.04 -16.68
C LYS A 252 5.98 -1.85 -17.60
N ALA A 253 4.68 -1.56 -17.67
CA ALA A 253 3.77 -2.22 -18.59
C ALA A 253 4.20 -2.06 -20.06
N THR A 254 4.65 -0.86 -20.44
CA THR A 254 5.19 -0.57 -21.77
C THR A 254 6.48 -1.37 -22.03
N GLN A 255 7.41 -1.42 -21.06
CA GLN A 255 8.63 -2.25 -21.15
C GLN A 255 8.30 -3.74 -21.31
N LEU A 256 7.21 -4.22 -20.73
CA LEU A 256 6.74 -5.59 -20.87
C LEU A 256 5.97 -5.86 -22.18
N GLY A 257 5.87 -4.87 -23.05
CA GLY A 257 5.30 -4.99 -24.39
C GLY A 257 3.80 -4.70 -24.49
N ALA A 258 3.22 -4.09 -23.47
CA ALA A 258 1.82 -3.64 -23.51
C ALA A 258 1.67 -2.24 -24.13
N LYS A 259 0.44 -1.91 -24.49
CA LYS A 259 0.02 -0.58 -24.89
C LYS A 259 -0.86 0.04 -23.80
N VAL A 260 -0.34 1.00 -23.06
CA VAL A 260 -1.10 1.75 -22.05
C VAL A 260 -1.85 2.87 -22.77
N VAL A 261 -3.17 2.93 -22.60
CA VAL A 261 -4.02 3.84 -23.36
C VAL A 261 -4.74 4.91 -22.52
N THR A 262 -4.69 4.82 -21.18
CA THR A 262 -5.35 5.80 -20.29
C THR A 262 -4.46 6.22 -19.15
N LEU A 263 -4.60 7.46 -18.73
CA LEU A 263 -4.22 8.01 -17.43
C LEU A 263 -5.32 8.96 -16.96
N SER A 264 -5.42 9.21 -15.66
CA SER A 264 -6.47 10.06 -15.10
C SER A 264 -5.99 10.95 -13.97
N ASP A 265 -6.79 11.93 -13.64
CA ASP A 265 -6.71 12.65 -12.36
C ASP A 265 -8.12 12.88 -11.78
N SER A 266 -8.24 13.72 -10.74
CA SER A 266 -9.53 13.97 -10.09
C SER A 266 -10.57 14.65 -10.99
N ASN A 267 -10.17 15.19 -12.14
CA ASN A 267 -11.06 15.94 -13.04
C ASN A 267 -11.52 15.11 -14.24
N GLY A 268 -10.85 13.99 -14.54
CA GLY A 268 -11.20 13.16 -15.70
C GLY A 268 -10.04 12.28 -16.15
N TYR A 269 -10.17 11.69 -17.33
CA TYR A 269 -9.13 10.83 -17.88
C TYR A 269 -8.83 11.16 -19.35
N ILE A 270 -7.63 10.79 -19.79
CA ILE A 270 -7.25 10.79 -21.20
C ILE A 270 -7.30 9.36 -21.76
N TYR A 271 -7.73 9.26 -23.01
CA TYR A 271 -7.66 8.05 -23.82
C TYR A 271 -6.82 8.33 -25.07
N ASP A 272 -5.68 7.64 -25.17
CA ASP A 272 -4.79 7.71 -26.33
C ASP A 272 -4.78 6.36 -27.05
N PRO A 273 -5.47 6.22 -28.19
CA PRO A 273 -5.55 4.95 -28.92
C PRO A 273 -4.21 4.49 -29.48
N LYS A 274 -3.24 5.41 -29.64
CA LYS A 274 -1.88 5.07 -30.07
C LYS A 274 -1.01 4.55 -28.94
N GLY A 275 -1.43 4.76 -27.70
CA GLY A 275 -0.69 4.41 -26.50
C GLY A 275 0.23 5.52 -25.99
N ILE A 276 0.54 5.41 -24.71
CA ILE A 276 1.42 6.33 -23.98
C ILE A 276 2.82 5.71 -23.97
N ASP A 277 3.64 6.08 -24.94
CA ASP A 277 5.02 5.63 -25.04
C ASP A 277 5.96 6.40 -24.09
N ALA A 278 7.26 6.12 -24.16
CA ALA A 278 8.24 6.73 -23.27
C ALA A 278 8.32 8.26 -23.38
N GLU A 279 8.16 8.82 -24.60
CA GLU A 279 8.18 10.28 -24.80
C GLU A 279 6.94 10.94 -24.19
N LYS A 280 5.77 10.37 -24.45
CA LYS A 280 4.50 10.85 -23.89
C LYS A 280 4.46 10.72 -22.37
N LEU A 281 5.01 9.62 -21.83
CA LEU A 281 5.15 9.43 -20.37
C LEU A 281 6.10 10.46 -19.76
N ALA A 282 7.22 10.75 -20.40
CA ALA A 282 8.14 11.81 -19.93
C ALA A 282 7.43 13.16 -19.82
N TYR A 283 6.61 13.50 -20.80
CA TYR A 283 5.76 14.69 -20.72
C TYR A 283 4.78 14.64 -19.54
N VAL A 284 4.12 13.52 -19.29
CA VAL A 284 3.23 13.37 -18.13
C VAL A 284 3.99 13.56 -16.82
N MET A 285 5.19 12.98 -16.71
CA MET A 285 6.03 13.15 -15.53
C MET A 285 6.43 14.62 -15.30
N GLU A 286 6.83 15.32 -16.34
CA GLU A 286 7.12 16.75 -16.28
C GLU A 286 5.88 17.56 -15.87
N LEU A 287 4.76 17.33 -16.55
CA LEU A 287 3.48 17.99 -16.28
C LEU A 287 3.04 17.82 -14.83
N LYS A 288 3.10 16.59 -14.29
CA LYS A 288 2.59 16.27 -12.95
C LYS A 288 3.58 16.59 -11.85
N ASN A 289 4.86 16.30 -12.03
CA ASN A 289 5.86 16.35 -10.96
C ASN A 289 6.52 17.74 -10.87
N ILE A 290 6.65 18.47 -11.99
CA ILE A 290 7.26 19.79 -12.04
C ILE A 290 6.20 20.89 -12.06
N PHE A 291 5.33 20.87 -13.07
CA PHE A 291 4.33 21.93 -13.27
C PHE A 291 3.06 21.76 -12.43
N ARG A 292 2.83 20.58 -11.84
CA ARG A 292 1.60 20.25 -11.11
C ARG A 292 0.32 20.49 -11.90
N GLY A 293 0.41 20.33 -13.23
CA GLY A 293 -0.67 20.52 -14.18
C GLY A 293 -1.73 19.42 -14.13
N ARG A 294 -2.73 19.52 -14.99
CA ARG A 294 -3.86 18.59 -15.06
C ARG A 294 -3.69 17.68 -16.26
N ILE A 295 -4.17 16.43 -16.14
CA ILE A 295 -3.99 15.43 -17.21
C ILE A 295 -4.65 15.83 -18.53
N LYS A 296 -5.66 16.71 -18.53
CA LYS A 296 -6.28 17.22 -19.75
C LYS A 296 -5.30 17.91 -20.70
N GLU A 297 -4.23 18.53 -20.15
CA GLU A 297 -3.19 19.20 -20.95
C GLU A 297 -2.43 18.22 -21.86
N TYR A 298 -2.46 16.91 -21.53
CA TYR A 298 -1.96 15.87 -22.42
C TYR A 298 -2.71 15.85 -23.75
N ALA A 299 -4.05 15.93 -23.75
CA ALA A 299 -4.86 15.95 -24.96
C ALA A 299 -4.72 17.26 -25.77
N GLU A 300 -4.34 18.36 -25.11
CA GLU A 300 -3.99 19.61 -25.80
C GLU A 300 -2.68 19.48 -26.58
N ARG A 301 -1.70 18.73 -26.02
CA ARG A 301 -0.39 18.49 -26.66
C ARG A 301 -0.44 17.38 -27.72
N TYR A 302 -1.22 16.33 -27.49
CA TYR A 302 -1.34 15.17 -28.38
C TYR A 302 -2.77 15.07 -28.93
N PRO A 303 -3.05 15.67 -30.12
CA PRO A 303 -4.40 15.78 -30.66
C PRO A 303 -5.10 14.46 -30.97
N GLU A 304 -4.37 13.37 -31.07
CA GLU A 304 -4.93 12.03 -31.23
C GLU A 304 -5.59 11.48 -29.96
N ALA A 305 -5.23 12.02 -28.80
CA ALA A 305 -5.82 11.67 -27.53
C ALA A 305 -7.11 12.45 -27.27
N GLN A 306 -8.04 11.82 -26.57
CA GLN A 306 -9.29 12.42 -26.15
C GLN A 306 -9.29 12.61 -24.62
N TYR A 307 -9.91 13.68 -24.14
CA TYR A 307 -10.14 13.94 -22.74
C TYR A 307 -11.61 13.80 -22.38
N PHE A 308 -11.90 13.11 -21.29
CA PHE A 308 -13.24 12.88 -20.76
C PHE A 308 -13.35 13.49 -19.37
N GLU A 309 -14.02 14.63 -19.28
CA GLU A 309 -14.17 15.38 -18.03
C GLU A 309 -15.17 14.70 -17.09
N GLY A 310 -14.83 14.59 -15.81
CA GLY A 310 -15.69 14.02 -14.78
C GLY A 310 -15.86 12.50 -14.83
N GLU A 311 -15.18 11.82 -15.77
CA GLU A 311 -15.30 10.38 -15.96
C GLU A 311 -14.04 9.63 -15.50
N ARG A 312 -14.20 8.32 -15.25
CA ARG A 312 -13.12 7.37 -14.93
C ARG A 312 -12.88 6.44 -16.11
N PRO A 313 -11.67 5.87 -16.29
CA PRO A 313 -11.29 5.19 -17.53
C PRO A 313 -11.89 3.78 -17.73
N TRP A 314 -12.77 3.33 -16.85
CA TRP A 314 -13.20 1.93 -16.79
C TRP A 314 -14.21 1.52 -17.86
N SER A 315 -14.70 2.45 -18.64
CA SER A 315 -15.48 2.20 -19.85
C SER A 315 -14.62 1.88 -21.10
N VAL A 316 -13.32 2.20 -21.03
CA VAL A 316 -12.38 1.94 -22.13
C VAL A 316 -12.10 0.44 -22.23
N LYS A 317 -12.25 -0.10 -23.46
CA LYS A 317 -11.94 -1.51 -23.72
C LYS A 317 -10.45 -1.78 -23.50
N CYS A 318 -10.13 -2.70 -22.59
CA CYS A 318 -8.77 -3.10 -22.26
C CYS A 318 -8.70 -4.59 -21.90
N ASP A 319 -7.52 -5.16 -22.02
CA ASP A 319 -7.23 -6.52 -21.56
C ASP A 319 -6.87 -6.53 -20.07
N ILE A 320 -6.18 -5.48 -19.60
CA ILE A 320 -5.69 -5.36 -18.25
C ILE A 320 -6.11 -3.99 -17.70
N ALA A 321 -6.70 -3.97 -16.50
CA ALA A 321 -7.02 -2.76 -15.76
C ALA A 321 -6.13 -2.64 -14.53
N MET A 322 -5.50 -1.48 -14.34
CA MET A 322 -4.63 -1.19 -13.21
C MET A 322 -5.10 0.08 -12.50
N PRO A 323 -5.96 -0.03 -11.49
CA PRO A 323 -6.39 1.12 -10.70
C PRO A 323 -5.24 1.60 -9.81
N CYS A 324 -4.69 2.77 -10.14
CA CYS A 324 -3.50 3.36 -9.52
C CYS A 324 -3.74 4.76 -8.93
N ALA A 325 -5.00 5.17 -8.77
CA ALA A 325 -5.35 6.51 -8.30
C ALA A 325 -5.75 6.53 -6.82
N THR A 326 -6.98 6.17 -6.52
CA THR A 326 -7.55 6.33 -5.18
C THR A 326 -8.41 5.14 -4.75
N GLN A 327 -8.76 5.10 -3.47
CA GLN A 327 -9.71 4.11 -2.97
C GLN A 327 -11.11 4.31 -3.57
N ASN A 328 -11.86 3.20 -3.72
CA ASN A 328 -13.25 3.17 -4.22
C ASN A 328 -13.44 3.79 -5.61
N GLU A 329 -12.45 3.68 -6.47
CA GLU A 329 -12.49 4.20 -7.83
C GLU A 329 -13.10 3.24 -8.86
N ILE A 330 -13.35 1.98 -8.51
CA ILE A 330 -14.10 1.02 -9.33
C ILE A 330 -15.30 0.56 -8.52
N ASN A 331 -16.49 0.90 -8.97
CA ASN A 331 -17.74 0.41 -8.41
C ASN A 331 -18.26 -0.86 -9.13
N GLY A 332 -19.38 -1.42 -8.66
CA GLY A 332 -19.95 -2.64 -9.24
C GLY A 332 -20.33 -2.52 -10.72
N GLU A 333 -20.85 -1.38 -11.18
CA GLU A 333 -21.22 -1.15 -12.58
C GLU A 333 -19.99 -1.02 -13.49
N GLU A 334 -18.97 -0.32 -13.02
CA GLU A 334 -17.70 -0.23 -13.75
C GLU A 334 -17.00 -1.60 -13.83
N ALA A 335 -17.08 -2.40 -12.78
CA ALA A 335 -16.57 -3.79 -12.79
C ALA A 335 -17.32 -4.66 -13.82
N LYS A 336 -18.65 -4.57 -13.88
CA LYS A 336 -19.44 -5.26 -14.91
C LYS A 336 -19.05 -4.83 -16.32
N THR A 337 -18.78 -3.53 -16.51
CA THR A 337 -18.35 -2.97 -17.81
C THR A 337 -16.97 -3.52 -18.20
N LEU A 338 -16.01 -3.58 -17.28
CA LEU A 338 -14.69 -4.18 -17.52
C LEU A 338 -14.82 -5.66 -17.95
N VAL A 339 -15.62 -6.44 -17.23
CA VAL A 339 -15.85 -7.85 -17.55
C VAL A 339 -16.52 -7.99 -18.93
N ALA A 340 -17.57 -7.22 -19.21
CA ALA A 340 -18.28 -7.25 -20.48
C ALA A 340 -17.39 -6.85 -21.66
N ASN A 341 -16.43 -5.94 -21.46
CA ASN A 341 -15.45 -5.51 -22.45
C ASN A 341 -14.31 -6.51 -22.68
N GLY A 342 -14.30 -7.63 -21.95
CA GLY A 342 -13.30 -8.69 -22.11
C GLY A 342 -11.99 -8.46 -21.33
N CYS A 343 -12.00 -7.64 -20.28
CA CYS A 343 -10.87 -7.51 -19.38
C CYS A 343 -10.55 -8.87 -18.74
N ILE A 344 -9.29 -9.28 -18.76
CA ILE A 344 -8.84 -10.58 -18.24
C ILE A 344 -8.11 -10.47 -16.89
N CYS A 345 -7.60 -9.27 -16.55
CA CYS A 345 -6.81 -9.05 -15.34
C CYS A 345 -7.08 -7.66 -14.76
N VAL A 346 -7.33 -7.62 -13.45
CA VAL A 346 -7.36 -6.39 -12.66
C VAL A 346 -6.31 -6.48 -11.56
N ALA A 347 -5.30 -5.61 -11.60
CA ALA A 347 -4.22 -5.56 -10.62
C ALA A 347 -4.19 -4.20 -9.91
N GLU A 348 -4.49 -4.19 -8.61
CA GLU A 348 -4.60 -2.96 -7.83
C GLU A 348 -3.24 -2.36 -7.48
N GLY A 349 -2.94 -1.18 -8.02
CA GLY A 349 -1.78 -0.38 -7.62
C GLY A 349 -2.08 0.57 -6.46
N ALA A 350 -3.30 1.07 -6.35
CA ALA A 350 -3.78 1.85 -5.22
C ALA A 350 -4.18 0.97 -4.02
N ASN A 351 -4.46 1.60 -2.88
CA ASN A 351 -5.00 0.91 -1.72
C ASN A 351 -6.54 0.90 -1.80
N MET A 352 -7.14 -0.29 -1.79
CA MET A 352 -8.59 -0.52 -1.86
C MET A 352 -9.32 0.26 -2.97
N PRO A 353 -8.86 0.22 -4.23
CA PRO A 353 -9.50 0.98 -5.30
C PRO A 353 -10.83 0.39 -5.74
N SER A 354 -11.06 -0.91 -5.54
CA SER A 354 -12.31 -1.58 -5.88
C SER A 354 -13.26 -1.65 -4.68
N THR A 355 -14.54 -1.33 -4.91
CA THR A 355 -15.57 -1.50 -3.87
C THR A 355 -15.87 -2.98 -3.64
N PRO A 356 -16.48 -3.36 -2.50
CA PRO A 356 -16.87 -4.75 -2.25
C PRO A 356 -17.72 -5.35 -3.38
N GLU A 357 -18.65 -4.57 -3.94
CA GLU A 357 -19.51 -4.99 -5.07
C GLU A 357 -18.68 -5.24 -6.33
N ALA A 358 -17.65 -4.42 -6.59
CA ALA A 358 -16.74 -4.62 -7.72
C ALA A 358 -15.92 -5.91 -7.55
N ILE A 359 -15.40 -6.16 -6.35
CA ILE A 359 -14.66 -7.38 -6.02
C ILE A 359 -15.54 -8.62 -6.25
N GLU A 360 -16.79 -8.59 -5.80
CA GLU A 360 -17.74 -9.67 -6.02
C GLU A 360 -17.97 -9.95 -7.51
N VAL A 361 -18.12 -8.90 -8.34
CA VAL A 361 -18.25 -9.03 -9.80
C VAL A 361 -17.03 -9.71 -10.41
N PHE A 362 -15.80 -9.29 -10.01
CA PHE A 362 -14.57 -9.89 -10.53
C PHE A 362 -14.41 -11.35 -10.13
N GLN A 363 -14.74 -11.71 -8.89
CA GLN A 363 -14.66 -13.07 -8.38
C GLN A 363 -15.71 -13.98 -9.05
N ASN A 364 -16.94 -13.51 -9.21
CA ASN A 364 -18.00 -14.26 -9.89
C ASN A 364 -17.69 -14.51 -11.36
N ALA A 365 -17.04 -13.56 -12.02
CA ALA A 365 -16.53 -13.70 -13.39
C ALA A 365 -15.25 -14.56 -13.47
N LYS A 366 -14.68 -14.99 -12.33
CA LYS A 366 -13.39 -15.69 -12.24
C LYS A 366 -12.25 -14.96 -12.96
N LEU A 367 -12.29 -13.65 -12.92
CA LEU A 367 -11.28 -12.79 -13.49
C LEU A 367 -9.99 -12.88 -12.65
N LEU A 368 -8.82 -12.67 -13.27
CA LEU A 368 -7.57 -12.52 -12.53
C LEU A 368 -7.62 -11.19 -11.77
N TYR A 369 -8.04 -11.23 -10.53
CA TYR A 369 -8.14 -10.05 -9.67
C TYR A 369 -7.20 -10.15 -8.47
N SER A 370 -6.36 -9.15 -8.27
CA SER A 370 -5.50 -9.08 -7.09
C SER A 370 -5.80 -7.88 -6.21
N PRO A 371 -5.95 -8.09 -4.88
CA PRO A 371 -6.10 -6.99 -3.93
C PRO A 371 -4.80 -6.19 -3.80
N GLY A 372 -4.92 -4.89 -3.54
CA GLY A 372 -3.79 -3.98 -3.41
C GLY A 372 -2.73 -4.44 -2.41
N LYS A 373 -3.13 -5.02 -1.26
CA LYS A 373 -2.20 -5.52 -0.25
C LYS A 373 -1.17 -6.54 -0.78
N ALA A 374 -1.52 -7.27 -1.84
CA ALA A 374 -0.61 -8.20 -2.54
C ALA A 374 0.10 -7.51 -3.70
N SER A 375 -0.65 -6.96 -4.66
CA SER A 375 -0.08 -6.43 -5.91
C SER A 375 0.70 -5.13 -5.71
N ASN A 376 0.32 -4.26 -4.78
CA ASN A 376 1.05 -3.00 -4.53
C ASN A 376 2.13 -3.10 -3.43
N ALA A 377 2.46 -4.30 -2.98
CA ALA A 377 3.46 -4.50 -1.93
C ALA A 377 4.90 -4.12 -2.34
N GLY A 378 5.16 -3.82 -3.60
CA GLY A 378 6.48 -3.42 -4.10
C GLY A 378 7.08 -2.24 -3.35
N GLY A 379 6.27 -1.25 -2.99
CA GLY A 379 6.73 -0.09 -2.22
C GLY A 379 7.28 -0.45 -0.84
N VAL A 380 6.56 -1.27 -0.07
CA VAL A 380 7.03 -1.72 1.25
C VAL A 380 8.15 -2.75 1.13
N ALA A 381 8.14 -3.60 0.10
CA ALA A 381 9.24 -4.52 -0.20
C ALA A 381 10.56 -3.75 -0.39
N THR A 382 10.56 -2.72 -1.22
CA THR A 382 11.75 -1.88 -1.44
C THR A 382 12.14 -1.10 -0.18
N SER A 383 11.18 -0.70 0.67
CA SER A 383 11.50 -0.15 1.99
C SER A 383 12.24 -1.18 2.87
N GLY A 384 11.85 -2.44 2.85
CA GLY A 384 12.57 -3.52 3.53
C GLY A 384 13.97 -3.76 2.94
N LEU A 385 14.13 -3.64 1.62
CA LEU A 385 15.45 -3.70 0.97
C LEU A 385 16.34 -2.50 1.36
N GLU A 386 15.76 -1.31 1.57
CA GLU A 386 16.48 -0.16 2.14
C GLU A 386 16.97 -0.46 3.57
N MET A 387 16.11 -1.05 4.41
CA MET A 387 16.51 -1.49 5.75
C MET A 387 17.69 -2.46 5.68
N THR A 388 17.66 -3.43 4.78
CA THR A 388 18.75 -4.38 4.58
C THR A 388 20.05 -3.68 4.18
N GLN A 389 20.01 -2.80 3.19
CA GLN A 389 21.18 -2.02 2.75
C GLN A 389 21.74 -1.17 3.90
N ASN A 390 20.87 -0.56 4.71
CA ASN A 390 21.29 0.22 5.89
C ASN A 390 21.96 -0.67 6.95
N SER A 391 21.44 -1.86 7.18
CA SER A 391 21.98 -2.81 8.16
C SER A 391 23.37 -3.32 7.80
N ILE A 392 23.58 -3.66 6.52
CA ILE A 392 24.88 -4.14 6.03
C ILE A 392 25.83 -3.00 5.62
N ARG A 393 25.35 -1.75 5.61
CA ARG A 393 26.11 -0.54 5.20
C ARG A 393 26.66 -0.62 3.77
N LEU A 394 25.94 -1.28 2.87
CA LEU A 394 26.22 -1.34 1.44
C LEU A 394 25.06 -0.75 0.64
N LYS A 395 25.38 -0.23 -0.52
CA LYS A 395 24.42 0.30 -1.49
C LYS A 395 24.35 -0.66 -2.69
N TRP A 396 23.15 -1.10 -3.02
CA TRP A 396 22.91 -1.91 -4.22
C TRP A 396 22.66 -1.01 -5.42
N THR A 397 22.91 -1.56 -6.61
CA THR A 397 22.54 -0.91 -7.87
C THR A 397 21.02 -0.95 -8.09
N PRO A 398 20.47 -0.10 -8.98
CA PRO A 398 19.06 -0.21 -9.36
C PRO A 398 18.68 -1.59 -9.87
N GLU A 399 19.55 -2.25 -10.64
CA GLU A 399 19.33 -3.59 -11.20
C GLU A 399 19.26 -4.65 -10.10
N GLU A 400 20.14 -4.60 -9.12
CA GLU A 400 20.13 -5.51 -7.96
C GLU A 400 18.85 -5.35 -7.12
N VAL A 401 18.38 -4.12 -6.93
CA VAL A 401 17.12 -3.86 -6.21
C VAL A 401 15.93 -4.35 -7.03
N ASP A 402 15.91 -4.13 -8.35
CA ASP A 402 14.81 -4.58 -9.22
C ASP A 402 14.70 -6.10 -9.28
N GLU A 403 15.82 -6.82 -9.37
CA GLU A 403 15.85 -8.28 -9.32
C GLU A 403 15.26 -8.82 -8.00
N LYS A 404 15.66 -8.22 -6.87
CA LYS A 404 15.12 -8.59 -5.55
C LYS A 404 13.64 -8.25 -5.43
N LEU A 405 13.22 -7.08 -5.92
CA LEU A 405 11.82 -6.68 -5.96
C LEU A 405 10.99 -7.68 -6.75
N ARG A 406 11.43 -8.05 -7.94
CA ARG A 406 10.75 -9.04 -8.78
C ARG A 406 10.61 -10.38 -8.06
N SER A 407 11.70 -10.87 -7.48
CA SER A 407 11.69 -12.12 -6.71
C SER A 407 10.70 -12.07 -5.52
N ILE A 408 10.63 -10.95 -4.82
CA ILE A 408 9.66 -10.76 -3.73
C ILE A 408 8.22 -10.82 -4.26
N MET A 409 7.93 -10.13 -5.37
CA MET A 409 6.58 -10.11 -5.95
C MET A 409 6.16 -11.50 -6.46
N ASP A 410 7.08 -12.26 -7.06
CA ASP A 410 6.86 -13.65 -7.47
C ASP A 410 6.56 -14.56 -6.25
N ASN A 411 7.27 -14.37 -5.15
CA ASN A 411 7.03 -15.10 -3.90
C ASN A 411 5.68 -14.75 -3.27
N ILE A 412 5.28 -13.48 -3.29
CA ILE A 412 3.93 -13.06 -2.83
C ILE A 412 2.87 -13.75 -3.68
N HIS A 413 3.03 -13.74 -4.99
CA HIS A 413 2.10 -14.39 -5.91
C HIS A 413 2.01 -15.89 -5.63
N ALA A 414 3.14 -16.59 -5.51
CA ALA A 414 3.16 -18.03 -5.20
C ALA A 414 2.44 -18.35 -3.87
N ALA A 415 2.63 -17.54 -2.84
CA ALA A 415 1.93 -17.69 -1.57
C ALA A 415 0.42 -17.48 -1.73
N CYS A 416 0.00 -16.47 -2.49
CA CYS A 416 -1.42 -16.23 -2.78
C CYS A 416 -2.06 -17.41 -3.54
N VAL A 417 -1.37 -17.98 -4.52
CA VAL A 417 -1.82 -19.17 -5.25
C VAL A 417 -1.98 -20.36 -4.32
N LYS A 418 -0.98 -20.62 -3.46
CA LYS A 418 -0.98 -21.75 -2.52
C LYS A 418 -2.23 -21.76 -1.62
N TYR A 419 -2.65 -20.61 -1.13
CA TYR A 419 -3.76 -20.50 -0.17
C TYR A 419 -5.09 -20.03 -0.79
N GLY A 420 -5.05 -19.55 -2.03
CA GLY A 420 -6.23 -19.06 -2.76
C GLY A 420 -6.77 -20.01 -3.83
N MET A 421 -6.07 -21.11 -4.09
CA MET A 421 -6.52 -22.09 -5.11
C MET A 421 -7.84 -22.72 -4.70
N GLU A 422 -8.83 -22.62 -5.57
CA GLU A 422 -10.13 -23.25 -5.42
C GLU A 422 -10.19 -24.62 -6.14
N PRO A 423 -11.14 -25.50 -5.79
CA PRO A 423 -11.25 -26.85 -6.38
C PRO A 423 -11.40 -26.86 -7.91
N ASP A 424 -11.92 -25.81 -8.49
CA ASP A 424 -12.11 -25.66 -9.94
C ASP A 424 -10.91 -25.07 -10.68
N GLY A 425 -9.80 -24.85 -9.96
CA GLY A 425 -8.57 -24.25 -10.52
C GLY A 425 -8.55 -22.72 -10.57
N TYR A 426 -9.61 -22.06 -10.11
CA TYR A 426 -9.58 -20.60 -9.93
C TYR A 426 -8.74 -20.21 -8.73
N VAL A 427 -7.96 -19.15 -8.86
CA VAL A 427 -7.22 -18.58 -7.74
C VAL A 427 -7.95 -17.36 -7.19
N ASN A 428 -8.48 -17.50 -5.98
CA ASN A 428 -9.03 -16.39 -5.21
C ASN A 428 -7.89 -15.65 -4.50
N TYR A 429 -7.34 -14.63 -5.16
CA TYR A 429 -6.19 -13.87 -4.63
C TYR A 429 -6.51 -13.08 -3.35
N VAL A 430 -7.76 -12.69 -3.12
CA VAL A 430 -8.17 -12.03 -1.86
C VAL A 430 -8.02 -13.00 -0.69
N LYS A 431 -8.60 -14.19 -0.80
CA LYS A 431 -8.47 -15.27 0.18
C LYS A 431 -6.99 -15.67 0.36
N GLY A 432 -6.29 -15.86 -0.76
CA GLY A 432 -4.89 -16.24 -0.76
C GLY A 432 -4.00 -15.24 -0.04
N ALA A 433 -4.16 -13.95 -0.32
CA ALA A 433 -3.38 -12.88 0.33
C ALA A 433 -3.67 -12.78 1.83
N ASN A 434 -4.94 -12.86 2.23
CA ASN A 434 -5.31 -12.78 3.65
C ASN A 434 -4.77 -13.96 4.45
N ILE A 435 -4.92 -15.19 3.94
CA ILE A 435 -4.43 -16.40 4.63
C ILE A 435 -2.90 -16.43 4.64
N ALA A 436 -2.22 -16.17 3.51
CA ALA A 436 -0.77 -16.16 3.43
C ALA A 436 -0.13 -15.11 4.38
N GLY A 437 -0.69 -13.90 4.41
CA GLY A 437 -0.23 -12.85 5.33
C GLY A 437 -0.44 -13.23 6.80
N PHE A 438 -1.56 -13.85 7.12
CA PHE A 438 -1.90 -14.26 8.48
C PHE A 438 -1.01 -15.39 9.00
N ILE A 439 -0.83 -16.46 8.21
CA ILE A 439 -0.15 -17.69 8.67
C ILE A 439 1.25 -17.44 9.18
N LYS A 440 2.04 -16.61 8.48
CA LYS A 440 3.42 -16.33 8.88
C LYS A 440 3.47 -15.63 10.24
N VAL A 441 2.62 -14.65 10.47
CA VAL A 441 2.50 -13.95 11.76
C VAL A 441 2.00 -14.91 12.83
N ALA A 442 0.96 -15.69 12.54
CA ALA A 442 0.37 -16.66 13.46
C ALA A 442 1.39 -17.71 13.94
N ASN A 443 2.16 -18.27 13.01
CA ASN A 443 3.20 -19.27 13.35
C ASN A 443 4.30 -18.67 14.23
N ALA A 444 4.73 -17.44 13.94
CA ALA A 444 5.71 -16.75 14.77
C ALA A 444 5.15 -16.51 16.18
N MET A 445 3.92 -16.04 16.31
CA MET A 445 3.26 -15.82 17.60
C MET A 445 3.07 -17.11 18.39
N LEU A 446 2.75 -18.23 17.72
CA LEU A 446 2.66 -19.54 18.38
C LEU A 446 4.01 -19.99 18.90
N ALA A 447 5.08 -19.81 18.13
CA ALA A 447 6.43 -20.21 18.51
C ALA A 447 7.00 -19.35 19.65
N GLN A 448 6.67 -18.06 19.68
CA GLN A 448 7.13 -17.11 20.69
C GLN A 448 6.31 -17.14 22.00
N GLY A 449 5.12 -17.74 21.97
CA GLY A 449 4.25 -17.89 23.15
C GLY A 449 3.42 -16.64 23.46
N LEU A 450 3.23 -16.37 24.76
CA LEU A 450 2.47 -15.23 25.28
C LEU A 450 3.44 -14.14 25.77
N VAL A 451 3.83 -13.27 24.87
CA VAL A 451 4.74 -12.14 25.13
C VAL A 451 4.06 -10.82 24.86
#